data_d52a59975e7b120333496cb330191695
#
_entry.id   d52a59975e7b120333496cb330191695
#
_cell.length_a   1.000
_cell.length_b   1.000
_cell.length_c   1.000
_cell.angle_alpha   90.00
_cell.angle_beta   90.00
_cell.angle_gamma   90.00
#
_symmetry.space_group_name_H-M   'P 1'
#
loop_
_entity.id
_entity.type
_entity.pdbx_description
1 polymer ?
#
loop_
_entity_poly.entity_id
_entity_poly.type
_entity_poly.pdbx_seq_one_letter_code
_entity_poly.pdbx_strand_id
1 'polypeptide(L)'
;MEEMLILLKPDGMIRRYSGARALKSILDLGVNINFFEVLKPKKEFLADRHYAEHKGKFFYDNLVNFMSATELAVVIASGDNVVEKVRTLLGKTMCEKADPLSLRGRYGTTKGINLVHASDSNETAEKEVKLWEEIINIEKEKDYKKEMTAYIKTYENFPMIDSVRYREISRDLSEGKISREEAEKTINELLTKETDFEEEIVNKLPALITENILRG
;
A
#
# COMPACT_ATOMS: atom_id res chain seq x y z
N MET A 1 -8.97 -23.89 -3.36
CA MET A 1 -8.27 -22.73 -3.95
C MET A 1 -8.32 -21.64 -2.90
N GLU A 2 -7.18 -21.09 -2.54
CA GLU A 2 -7.09 -20.04 -1.52
C GLU A 2 -7.51 -18.70 -2.10
N GLU A 3 -8.06 -17.82 -1.25
CA GLU A 3 -8.31 -16.41 -1.55
C GLU A 3 -7.58 -15.52 -0.57
N MET A 4 -7.24 -14.30 -0.99
CA MET A 4 -6.64 -13.31 -0.11
C MET A 4 -7.04 -11.89 -0.47
N LEU A 5 -7.04 -11.02 0.55
CA LEU A 5 -7.14 -9.58 0.39
C LEU A 5 -5.77 -8.97 0.12
N ILE A 6 -5.73 -8.04 -0.83
CA ILE A 6 -4.57 -7.20 -1.13
C ILE A 6 -5.07 -5.75 -1.22
N LEU A 7 -4.41 -4.84 -0.50
CA LEU A 7 -4.70 -3.41 -0.59
C LEU A 7 -3.47 -2.66 -1.06
N LEU A 8 -3.57 -1.96 -2.19
CA LEU A 8 -2.58 -0.96 -2.53
C LEU A 8 -2.78 0.24 -1.61
N LYS A 9 -1.77 0.53 -0.79
CA LYS A 9 -1.81 1.52 0.29
C LYS A 9 -1.68 2.95 -0.26
N PRO A 10 -1.94 4.00 0.53
CA PRO A 10 -1.82 5.39 0.10
C PRO A 10 -0.50 5.74 -0.57
N ASP A 11 0.62 5.22 -0.09
CA ASP A 11 1.92 5.42 -0.73
C ASP A 11 2.03 4.74 -2.10
N GLY A 12 1.42 3.57 -2.28
CA GLY A 12 1.32 2.91 -3.58
C GLY A 12 0.30 3.57 -4.51
N MET A 13 -0.73 4.20 -3.97
CA MET A 13 -1.70 4.96 -4.77
C MET A 13 -1.11 6.25 -5.30
N ILE A 14 -0.42 7.02 -4.45
CA ILE A 14 0.21 8.29 -4.82
C ILE A 14 1.43 8.10 -5.72
N ARG A 15 2.29 7.15 -5.38
CA ARG A 15 3.45 6.81 -6.20
C ARG A 15 3.02 5.90 -7.35
N ARG A 16 2.36 6.51 -8.34
CA ARG A 16 1.61 5.85 -9.42
C ARG A 16 2.37 4.72 -10.10
N TYR A 17 3.61 4.98 -10.52
CA TYR A 17 4.45 3.94 -11.12
C TYR A 17 4.70 2.78 -10.17
N SER A 18 5.08 3.06 -8.93
CA SER A 18 5.41 2.03 -7.93
C SER A 18 4.19 1.15 -7.63
N GLY A 19 3.01 1.75 -7.50
CA GLY A 19 1.75 1.03 -7.34
C GLY A 19 1.38 0.18 -8.55
N ALA A 20 1.47 0.73 -9.77
CA ALA A 20 1.22 -0.02 -10.99
C ALA A 20 2.17 -1.21 -11.15
N ARG A 21 3.46 -1.03 -10.80
CA ARG A 21 4.45 -2.13 -10.83
C ARG A 21 4.16 -3.19 -9.79
N ALA A 22 3.68 -2.82 -8.60
CA ALA A 22 3.26 -3.77 -7.58
C ALA A 22 2.08 -4.62 -8.07
N LEU A 23 1.02 -3.99 -8.58
CA LEU A 23 -0.15 -4.68 -9.13
C LEU A 23 0.22 -5.57 -10.32
N LYS A 24 1.07 -5.06 -11.24
CA LYS A 24 1.55 -5.86 -12.37
C LYS A 24 2.30 -7.10 -11.91
N SER A 25 3.19 -6.98 -10.95
CA SER A 25 3.96 -8.12 -10.44
C SER A 25 3.06 -9.17 -9.77
N ILE A 26 1.95 -8.75 -9.14
CA ILE A 26 0.94 -9.66 -8.59
C ILE A 26 0.22 -10.40 -9.73
N LEU A 27 -0.18 -9.69 -10.81
CA LEU A 27 -0.77 -10.32 -11.99
C LEU A 27 0.17 -11.34 -12.66
N ASP A 28 1.46 -11.01 -12.71
CA ASP A 28 2.50 -11.86 -13.33
C ASP A 28 2.73 -13.19 -12.56
N LEU A 29 2.21 -13.31 -11.32
CA LEU A 29 2.17 -14.59 -10.58
C LEU A 29 1.16 -15.59 -11.17
N GLY A 30 0.31 -15.16 -12.11
CA GLY A 30 -0.72 -16.01 -12.73
C GLY A 30 -1.92 -16.29 -11.83
N VAL A 31 -2.16 -15.47 -10.80
CA VAL A 31 -3.32 -15.57 -9.91
C VAL A 31 -4.60 -15.09 -10.60
N ASN A 32 -5.76 -15.58 -10.14
CA ASN A 32 -7.04 -15.05 -10.57
C ASN A 32 -7.34 -13.75 -9.81
N ILE A 33 -7.95 -12.79 -10.47
CA ILE A 33 -8.44 -11.55 -9.86
C ILE A 33 -9.96 -11.65 -9.77
N ASN A 34 -10.45 -11.90 -8.57
CA ASN A 34 -11.88 -12.08 -8.28
C ASN A 34 -12.57 -10.74 -8.00
N PHE A 35 -11.78 -9.73 -7.60
CA PHE A 35 -12.24 -8.35 -7.40
C PHE A 35 -11.10 -7.36 -7.60
N PHE A 36 -11.41 -6.21 -8.21
CA PHE A 36 -10.53 -5.04 -8.29
C PHE A 36 -11.37 -3.78 -8.34
N GLU A 37 -11.13 -2.87 -7.42
CA GLU A 37 -11.75 -1.53 -7.43
C GLU A 37 -10.87 -0.53 -6.69
N VAL A 38 -10.87 0.73 -7.16
CA VAL A 38 -10.29 1.85 -6.43
C VAL A 38 -11.40 2.53 -5.66
N LEU A 39 -11.33 2.47 -4.34
CA LEU A 39 -12.36 3.01 -3.46
C LEU A 39 -11.75 3.64 -2.18
N LYS A 40 -12.50 4.53 -1.55
CA LYS A 40 -12.12 5.14 -0.27
C LYS A 40 -12.95 4.53 0.86
N PRO A 41 -12.40 3.60 1.65
CA PRO A 41 -13.13 3.04 2.78
C PRO A 41 -13.35 4.10 3.86
N LYS A 42 -14.44 3.98 4.61
CA LYS A 42 -14.68 4.83 5.77
C LYS A 42 -13.60 4.61 6.82
N LYS A 43 -13.14 5.69 7.45
CA LYS A 43 -12.11 5.61 8.49
C LYS A 43 -12.52 4.71 9.64
N GLU A 44 -13.79 4.75 10.02
CA GLU A 44 -14.37 3.91 11.09
C GLU A 44 -14.31 2.41 10.73
N PHE A 45 -14.52 2.05 9.46
CA PHE A 45 -14.36 0.67 9.00
C PHE A 45 -12.92 0.18 9.15
N LEU A 46 -11.95 1.01 8.75
CA LEU A 46 -10.53 0.68 8.93
C LEU A 46 -10.16 0.58 10.40
N ALA A 47 -10.61 1.52 11.24
CA ALA A 47 -10.29 1.58 12.65
C ALA A 47 -10.92 0.43 13.46
N ASP A 48 -12.26 0.29 13.35
CA ASP A 48 -13.01 -0.55 14.27
C ASP A 48 -13.20 -1.99 13.77
N ARG A 49 -12.85 -2.25 12.50
CA ARG A 49 -13.04 -3.57 11.90
C ARG A 49 -11.73 -4.13 11.35
N HIS A 50 -11.13 -3.51 10.33
CA HIS A 50 -9.95 -4.06 9.66
C HIS A 50 -8.70 -4.06 10.55
N TYR A 51 -8.44 -2.98 11.28
CA TYR A 51 -7.30 -2.84 12.20
C TYR A 51 -7.69 -2.94 13.69
N ALA A 52 -8.88 -3.48 14.01
CA ALA A 52 -9.39 -3.58 15.39
C ALA A 52 -8.41 -4.28 16.33
N GLU A 53 -7.71 -5.32 15.88
CA GLU A 53 -6.70 -6.06 16.65
C GLU A 53 -5.45 -5.25 17.02
N HIS A 54 -5.26 -4.11 16.37
CA HIS A 54 -4.13 -3.19 16.63
C HIS A 54 -4.52 -2.07 17.60
N LYS A 55 -5.77 -1.99 18.02
CA LYS A 55 -6.26 -0.96 18.93
C LYS A 55 -5.45 -0.93 20.23
N GLY A 56 -5.00 0.26 20.60
CA GLY A 56 -4.14 0.45 21.78
C GLY A 56 -2.64 0.26 21.53
N LYS A 57 -2.21 -0.20 20.36
CA LYS A 57 -0.79 -0.21 20.00
C LYS A 57 -0.33 1.20 19.63
N PHE A 58 0.91 1.55 19.94
CA PHE A 58 1.45 2.90 19.76
C PHE A 58 1.38 3.43 18.32
N PHE A 59 1.35 2.57 17.32
CA PHE A 59 1.28 2.91 15.90
C PHE A 59 -0.15 2.97 15.34
N TYR A 60 -1.17 2.54 16.09
CA TYR A 60 -2.53 2.32 15.61
C TYR A 60 -3.15 3.56 14.98
N ASP A 61 -3.13 4.69 15.69
CA ASP A 61 -3.76 5.94 15.21
C ASP A 61 -3.09 6.41 13.92
N ASN A 62 -1.76 6.34 13.84
CA ASN A 62 -1.04 6.71 12.64
C ASN A 62 -1.34 5.77 11.47
N LEU A 63 -1.44 4.46 11.73
CA LEU A 63 -1.81 3.46 10.72
C LEU A 63 -3.20 3.76 10.14
N VAL A 64 -4.19 3.98 10.99
CA VAL A 64 -5.57 4.29 10.55
C VAL A 64 -5.63 5.61 9.80
N ASN A 65 -4.96 6.66 10.29
CA ASN A 65 -4.89 7.95 9.62
C ASN A 65 -4.22 7.84 8.24
N PHE A 66 -3.13 7.11 8.16
CA PHE A 66 -2.44 6.86 6.91
C PHE A 66 -3.33 6.10 5.91
N MET A 67 -3.90 4.96 6.32
CA MET A 67 -4.72 4.12 5.44
C MET A 67 -6.02 4.79 4.98
N SER A 68 -6.52 5.79 5.71
CA SER A 68 -7.70 6.58 5.34
C SER A 68 -7.39 7.88 4.59
N ALA A 69 -6.10 8.20 4.37
CA ALA A 69 -5.70 9.47 3.77
C ALA A 69 -6.13 9.60 2.29
N THR A 70 -6.09 8.49 1.55
CA THR A 70 -6.46 8.45 0.13
C THR A 70 -7.46 7.33 -0.16
N GLU A 71 -7.81 7.16 -1.43
CA GLU A 71 -8.37 5.92 -1.95
C GLU A 71 -7.34 4.79 -1.83
N LEU A 72 -7.83 3.55 -1.86
CA LEU A 72 -7.05 2.32 -1.93
C LEU A 72 -7.46 1.54 -3.17
N ALA A 73 -6.52 0.84 -3.83
CA ALA A 73 -6.92 -0.21 -4.74
C ALA A 73 -7.11 -1.50 -3.95
N VAL A 74 -8.32 -2.02 -3.99
CA VAL A 74 -8.75 -3.24 -3.29
C VAL A 74 -8.74 -4.38 -4.30
N VAL A 75 -8.04 -5.45 -3.96
CA VAL A 75 -7.95 -6.66 -4.80
C VAL A 75 -8.32 -7.88 -3.95
N ILE A 76 -9.19 -8.74 -4.46
CA ILE A 76 -9.32 -10.11 -3.99
C ILE A 76 -8.70 -11.00 -5.06
N ALA A 77 -7.65 -11.72 -4.68
CA ALA A 77 -6.95 -12.63 -5.56
C ALA A 77 -7.10 -14.08 -5.09
N SER A 78 -7.18 -15.03 -6.04
CA SER A 78 -7.25 -16.45 -5.71
C SER A 78 -6.29 -17.29 -6.54
N GLY A 79 -5.91 -18.42 -5.98
CA GLY A 79 -5.01 -19.39 -6.64
C GLY A 79 -4.45 -20.42 -5.68
N ASP A 80 -3.64 -21.32 -6.20
CA ASP A 80 -2.94 -22.30 -5.38
C ASP A 80 -1.76 -21.62 -4.69
N ASN A 81 -1.71 -21.71 -3.35
CA ASN A 81 -0.71 -21.08 -2.49
C ASN A 81 -0.60 -19.57 -2.74
N VAL A 82 -1.74 -18.87 -3.01
CA VAL A 82 -1.72 -17.46 -3.37
C VAL A 82 -1.16 -16.59 -2.23
N VAL A 83 -1.48 -16.91 -0.98
CA VAL A 83 -0.98 -16.18 0.19
C VAL A 83 0.55 -16.23 0.24
N GLU A 84 1.12 -17.42 0.15
CA GLU A 84 2.58 -17.62 0.17
C GLU A 84 3.29 -16.93 -1.00
N LYS A 85 2.76 -17.10 -2.21
CA LYS A 85 3.33 -16.50 -3.44
C LYS A 85 3.37 -14.98 -3.37
N VAL A 86 2.24 -14.36 -2.98
CA VAL A 86 2.16 -12.90 -2.88
C VAL A 86 3.07 -12.38 -1.76
N ARG A 87 3.09 -13.02 -0.58
CA ARG A 87 3.96 -12.61 0.52
C ARG A 87 5.44 -12.74 0.20
N THR A 88 5.84 -13.79 -0.51
CA THR A 88 7.22 -13.96 -1.01
C THR A 88 7.58 -12.82 -1.97
N LEU A 89 6.71 -12.51 -2.91
CA LEU A 89 6.88 -11.40 -3.86
C LEU A 89 7.01 -10.04 -3.14
N LEU A 90 6.19 -9.80 -2.12
CA LEU A 90 6.21 -8.54 -1.35
C LEU A 90 7.50 -8.37 -0.54
N GLY A 91 8.02 -9.44 0.04
CA GLY A 91 9.15 -9.39 0.97
C GLY A 91 8.77 -8.93 2.38
N LYS A 92 9.78 -8.71 3.24
CA LYS A 92 9.60 -8.32 4.64
C LYS A 92 8.82 -7.01 4.78
N THR A 93 8.06 -6.88 5.88
CA THR A 93 7.23 -5.71 6.17
C THR A 93 8.02 -4.40 6.24
N MET A 94 9.19 -4.43 6.89
CA MET A 94 10.07 -3.26 6.96
C MET A 94 10.89 -3.17 5.67
N CYS A 95 10.70 -2.08 4.92
CA CYS A 95 11.32 -1.89 3.60
C CYS A 95 12.85 -2.03 3.63
N GLU A 96 13.50 -1.49 4.66
CA GLU A 96 14.95 -1.50 4.83
C GLU A 96 15.52 -2.89 5.12
N LYS A 97 14.64 -3.82 5.55
CA LYS A 97 14.99 -5.22 5.86
C LYS A 97 14.50 -6.19 4.78
N ALA A 98 13.78 -5.68 3.78
CA ALA A 98 13.27 -6.48 2.67
C ALA A 98 14.39 -6.80 1.67
N ASP A 99 14.26 -7.94 1.01
CA ASP A 99 15.16 -8.30 -0.10
C ASP A 99 15.09 -7.19 -1.16
N PRO A 100 16.23 -6.65 -1.64
CA PRO A 100 16.27 -5.62 -2.67
C PRO A 100 15.51 -5.97 -3.97
N LEU A 101 15.30 -7.26 -4.25
CA LEU A 101 14.55 -7.73 -5.41
C LEU A 101 13.04 -7.87 -5.15
N SER A 102 12.62 -7.88 -3.88
CA SER A 102 11.20 -7.90 -3.52
C SER A 102 10.51 -6.57 -3.81
N LEU A 103 9.18 -6.56 -3.87
CA LEU A 103 8.42 -5.33 -4.14
C LEU A 103 8.68 -4.25 -3.08
N ARG A 104 8.68 -4.63 -1.81
CA ARG A 104 8.96 -3.68 -0.72
C ARG A 104 10.39 -3.21 -0.69
N GLY A 105 11.35 -4.07 -1.07
CA GLY A 105 12.76 -3.70 -1.24
C GLY A 105 12.96 -2.69 -2.36
N ARG A 106 12.26 -2.85 -3.48
CA ARG A 106 12.40 -1.99 -4.67
C ARG A 106 11.60 -0.70 -4.57
N TYR A 107 10.34 -0.79 -4.14
CA TYR A 107 9.36 0.29 -4.28
C TYR A 107 8.80 0.79 -2.95
N GLY A 108 8.96 0.06 -1.84
CA GLY A 108 8.50 0.51 -0.52
C GLY A 108 9.14 1.83 -0.13
N THR A 109 8.34 2.72 0.45
CA THR A 109 8.77 4.09 0.77
C THR A 109 9.75 4.08 1.93
N THR A 110 9.32 3.69 3.12
CA THR A 110 10.17 3.56 4.32
C THR A 110 9.43 2.78 5.41
N LYS A 111 10.15 2.04 6.24
CA LYS A 111 9.60 1.29 7.38
C LYS A 111 8.33 0.53 7.01
N GLY A 112 7.21 0.79 7.70
CA GLY A 112 5.89 0.21 7.45
C GLY A 112 5.06 0.90 6.35
N ILE A 113 5.54 1.99 5.79
CA ILE A 113 4.97 2.65 4.59
C ILE A 113 5.54 1.90 3.37
N ASN A 114 4.88 0.80 2.97
CA ASN A 114 5.48 -0.29 2.22
C ASN A 114 4.63 -0.79 1.03
N LEU A 115 3.85 0.09 0.43
CA LEU A 115 3.03 -0.05 -0.77
C LEU A 115 1.77 -0.91 -0.62
N VAL A 116 1.91 -2.11 -0.04
CA VAL A 116 0.87 -3.16 -0.14
C VAL A 116 0.64 -3.78 1.22
N HIS A 117 -0.64 -3.81 1.65
CA HIS A 117 -1.14 -4.76 2.62
C HIS A 117 -1.54 -6.05 1.89
N ALA A 118 -1.23 -7.18 2.48
CA ALA A 118 -1.67 -8.49 2.03
C ALA A 118 -1.87 -9.39 3.26
N SER A 119 -2.93 -10.16 3.24
CA SER A 119 -3.24 -11.13 4.31
C SER A 119 -2.02 -11.98 4.65
N ASP A 120 -1.77 -12.22 5.93
CA ASP A 120 -0.51 -12.84 6.39
C ASP A 120 -0.58 -14.37 6.53
N SER A 121 -1.76 -14.93 6.54
CA SER A 121 -2.03 -16.36 6.59
C SER A 121 -3.36 -16.68 5.90
N ASN A 122 -3.64 -17.96 5.63
CA ASN A 122 -4.92 -18.39 5.07
C ASN A 122 -6.08 -18.06 6.00
N GLU A 123 -5.88 -18.18 7.32
CA GLU A 123 -6.91 -17.86 8.32
C GLU A 123 -7.23 -16.36 8.32
N THR A 124 -6.20 -15.50 8.28
CA THR A 124 -6.37 -14.04 8.20
C THR A 124 -7.00 -13.65 6.87
N ALA A 125 -6.57 -14.28 5.77
CA ALA A 125 -7.11 -14.05 4.44
C ALA A 125 -8.63 -14.29 4.38
N GLU A 126 -9.08 -15.42 4.90
CA GLU A 126 -10.50 -15.75 4.94
C GLU A 126 -11.33 -14.73 5.75
N LYS A 127 -10.79 -14.26 6.88
CA LYS A 127 -11.43 -13.23 7.70
C LYS A 127 -11.48 -11.88 7.01
N GLU A 128 -10.36 -11.46 6.41
CA GLU A 128 -10.25 -10.17 5.74
C GLU A 128 -11.10 -10.10 4.48
N VAL A 129 -11.12 -11.16 3.66
CA VAL A 129 -11.98 -11.22 2.47
C VAL A 129 -13.45 -11.07 2.88
N LYS A 130 -13.95 -11.88 3.83
CA LYS A 130 -15.33 -11.79 4.34
C LYS A 130 -15.66 -10.42 4.91
N LEU A 131 -14.72 -9.79 5.60
CA LEU A 131 -14.91 -8.45 6.15
C LEU A 131 -15.07 -7.40 5.04
N TRP A 132 -14.24 -7.47 4.00
CA TRP A 132 -14.30 -6.49 2.92
C TRP A 132 -15.49 -6.71 1.99
N GLU A 133 -15.99 -7.94 1.84
CA GLU A 133 -17.24 -8.24 1.12
C GLU A 133 -18.46 -7.51 1.70
N GLU A 134 -18.41 -7.04 2.96
CA GLU A 134 -19.48 -6.24 3.56
C GLU A 134 -19.59 -4.82 2.95
N ILE A 135 -18.53 -4.31 2.32
CA ILE A 135 -18.45 -2.93 1.80
C ILE A 135 -18.18 -2.84 0.30
N ILE A 136 -17.88 -3.96 -0.35
CA ILE A 136 -17.68 -4.05 -1.79
C ILE A 136 -18.85 -4.77 -2.46
N ASN A 137 -19.02 -4.56 -3.77
CA ASN A 137 -20.04 -5.25 -4.55
C ASN A 137 -19.36 -6.08 -5.66
N ILE A 138 -19.35 -7.40 -5.50
CA ILE A 138 -18.75 -8.31 -6.50
C ILE A 138 -19.76 -8.63 -7.58
N GLU A 139 -19.54 -8.09 -8.77
CA GLU A 139 -20.37 -8.33 -9.96
C GLU A 139 -19.86 -9.55 -10.73
N LYS A 140 -20.70 -10.57 -10.90
CA LYS A 140 -20.30 -11.86 -11.53
C LYS A 140 -19.85 -11.74 -12.99
N GLU A 141 -20.40 -10.78 -13.72
CA GLU A 141 -20.12 -10.59 -15.16
C GLU A 141 -18.95 -9.62 -15.41
N LYS A 142 -18.33 -9.08 -14.37
CA LYS A 142 -17.27 -8.10 -14.48
C LYS A 142 -15.90 -8.74 -14.60
N ASP A 143 -15.13 -8.32 -15.61
CA ASP A 143 -13.74 -8.77 -15.80
C ASP A 143 -12.78 -7.89 -15.00
N TYR A 144 -12.63 -8.21 -13.73
CA TYR A 144 -11.76 -7.47 -12.81
C TYR A 144 -10.27 -7.52 -13.19
N LYS A 145 -9.84 -8.60 -13.85
CA LYS A 145 -8.47 -8.69 -14.38
C LYS A 145 -8.23 -7.67 -15.48
N LYS A 146 -9.22 -7.47 -16.36
CA LYS A 146 -9.16 -6.45 -17.40
C LYS A 146 -9.12 -5.04 -16.82
N GLU A 147 -9.92 -4.76 -15.79
CA GLU A 147 -9.93 -3.46 -15.11
C GLU A 147 -8.60 -3.16 -14.41
N MET A 148 -8.09 -4.13 -13.65
CA MET A 148 -6.76 -4.00 -13.03
C MET A 148 -5.67 -3.80 -14.08
N THR A 149 -5.75 -4.50 -15.22
CA THR A 149 -4.80 -4.31 -16.32
C THR A 149 -4.91 -2.92 -16.93
N ALA A 150 -6.12 -2.38 -17.08
CA ALA A 150 -6.33 -1.01 -17.57
C ALA A 150 -5.73 0.02 -16.60
N TYR A 151 -5.96 -0.14 -15.30
CA TYR A 151 -5.34 0.70 -14.26
C TYR A 151 -3.81 0.67 -14.34
N ILE A 152 -3.21 -0.52 -14.45
CA ILE A 152 -1.76 -0.67 -14.58
C ILE A 152 -1.24 0.08 -15.80
N LYS A 153 -1.87 -0.09 -16.97
CA LYS A 153 -1.46 0.59 -18.22
C LYS A 153 -1.53 2.11 -18.13
N THR A 154 -2.46 2.66 -17.35
CA THR A 154 -2.56 4.10 -17.15
C THR A 154 -1.33 4.64 -16.41
N TYR A 155 -0.78 3.89 -15.48
CA TYR A 155 0.25 4.40 -14.56
C TYR A 155 1.64 3.77 -14.71
N GLU A 156 1.82 2.72 -15.52
CA GLU A 156 3.10 2.00 -15.65
C GLU A 156 4.23 2.83 -16.29
N ASN A 157 3.90 3.97 -16.89
CA ASN A 157 4.88 4.91 -17.49
C ASN A 157 4.95 6.26 -16.72
N PHE A 158 4.34 6.33 -15.53
CA PHE A 158 4.42 7.54 -14.70
C PHE A 158 5.86 7.78 -14.23
N PRO A 159 6.23 9.03 -13.88
CA PRO A 159 7.52 9.31 -13.28
C PRO A 159 7.74 8.50 -12.00
N MET A 160 8.96 8.05 -11.78
CA MET A 160 9.35 7.32 -10.58
C MET A 160 10.54 7.99 -9.92
N ILE A 161 10.43 8.23 -8.63
CA ILE A 161 11.56 8.56 -7.76
C ILE A 161 12.07 7.28 -7.11
N ASP A 162 13.40 7.09 -7.10
CA ASP A 162 14.00 5.94 -6.43
C ASP A 162 13.63 5.94 -4.94
N SER A 163 13.14 4.81 -4.44
CA SER A 163 12.76 4.62 -3.04
C SER A 163 13.91 4.84 -2.07
N VAL A 164 15.15 4.73 -2.53
CA VAL A 164 16.36 5.05 -1.75
C VAL A 164 16.30 6.49 -1.23
N ARG A 165 15.77 7.46 -2.02
CA ARG A 165 15.65 8.86 -1.59
C ARG A 165 14.74 9.02 -0.37
N TYR A 166 13.61 8.34 -0.34
CA TYR A 166 12.71 8.35 0.82
C TYR A 166 13.36 7.72 2.06
N ARG A 167 14.16 6.66 1.87
CA ARG A 167 14.87 5.98 2.97
C ARG A 167 16.03 6.80 3.50
N GLU A 168 16.72 7.57 2.65
CA GLU A 168 17.73 8.55 3.08
C GLU A 168 17.09 9.60 3.99
N ILE A 169 15.96 10.20 3.58
CA ILE A 169 15.21 11.17 4.38
C ILE A 169 14.79 10.53 5.71
N SER A 170 14.27 9.29 5.66
CA SER A 170 13.85 8.56 6.86
C SER A 170 15.00 8.35 7.84
N ARG A 171 16.17 7.94 7.34
CA ARG A 171 17.38 7.78 8.14
C ARG A 171 17.83 9.12 8.75
N ASP A 172 17.95 10.14 7.91
CA ASP A 172 18.46 11.44 8.35
C ASP A 172 17.52 12.11 9.38
N LEU A 173 16.21 11.94 9.23
CA LEU A 173 15.24 12.35 10.24
C LEU A 173 15.35 11.54 11.53
N SER A 174 15.49 10.21 11.44
CA SER A 174 15.63 9.34 12.62
C SER A 174 16.91 9.61 13.39
N GLU A 175 17.97 10.04 12.72
CA GLU A 175 19.27 10.39 13.30
C GLU A 175 19.37 11.86 13.75
N GLY A 176 18.28 12.65 13.56
CA GLY A 176 18.25 14.08 13.93
C GLY A 176 19.13 14.97 13.06
N LYS A 177 19.52 14.53 11.87
CA LYS A 177 20.33 15.32 10.91
C LYS A 177 19.51 16.37 10.17
N ILE A 178 18.22 16.14 10.01
CA ILE A 178 17.25 17.07 9.43
C ILE A 178 16.06 17.23 10.37
N SER A 179 15.42 18.38 10.31
CA SER A 179 14.18 18.64 11.05
C SER A 179 13.00 17.89 10.44
N ARG A 180 11.92 17.71 11.21
CA ARG A 180 10.68 17.15 10.71
C ARG A 180 10.09 17.99 9.57
N GLU A 181 10.15 19.30 9.68
CA GLU A 181 9.66 20.25 8.66
C GLU A 181 10.42 20.10 7.34
N GLU A 182 11.75 19.99 7.40
CA GLU A 182 12.58 19.73 6.20
C GLU A 182 12.26 18.39 5.56
N ALA A 183 12.07 17.34 6.37
CA ALA A 183 11.70 16.02 5.88
C ALA A 183 10.33 16.05 5.19
N GLU A 184 9.32 16.67 5.83
CA GLU A 184 7.96 16.79 5.28
C GLU A 184 7.96 17.56 3.96
N LYS A 185 8.67 18.68 3.89
CA LYS A 185 8.83 19.46 2.65
C LYS A 185 9.45 18.63 1.54
N THR A 186 10.56 17.94 1.83
CA THR A 186 11.27 17.14 0.83
C THR A 186 10.42 15.96 0.36
N ILE A 187 9.75 15.25 1.28
CA ILE A 187 8.83 14.16 0.93
C ILE A 187 7.70 14.68 0.03
N ASN A 188 7.12 15.84 0.35
CA ASN A 188 6.07 16.44 -0.47
C ASN A 188 6.55 16.74 -1.90
N GLU A 189 7.72 17.34 -2.05
CA GLU A 189 8.34 17.63 -3.35
C GLU A 189 8.60 16.36 -4.18
N LEU A 190 8.94 15.24 -3.52
CA LEU A 190 9.12 13.96 -4.19
C LEU A 190 7.77 13.37 -4.63
N LEU A 191 6.80 13.30 -3.71
CA LEU A 191 5.48 12.72 -4.00
C LEU A 191 4.76 13.47 -5.12
N THR A 192 4.83 14.80 -5.14
CA THR A 192 4.21 15.63 -6.19
C THR A 192 4.72 15.28 -7.59
N LYS A 193 5.94 14.77 -7.73
CA LYS A 193 6.50 14.35 -9.02
C LYS A 193 6.04 12.96 -9.47
N GLU A 194 5.51 12.14 -8.57
CA GLU A 194 5.14 10.75 -8.83
C GLU A 194 3.61 10.54 -8.98
N THR A 195 2.81 11.62 -8.97
CA THR A 195 1.36 11.55 -8.87
C THR A 195 0.62 12.49 -9.81
N ASP A 196 -0.65 12.19 -10.03
CA ASP A 196 -1.69 13.04 -10.61
C ASP A 196 -2.81 13.36 -9.59
N PHE A 197 -2.61 13.02 -8.31
CA PHE A 197 -3.54 13.42 -7.25
C PHE A 197 -3.52 14.93 -7.05
N GLU A 198 -4.66 15.46 -6.62
CA GLU A 198 -4.77 16.87 -6.22
C GLU A 198 -3.81 17.20 -5.07
N GLU A 199 -3.25 18.40 -5.10
CA GLU A 199 -2.26 18.87 -4.13
C GLU A 199 -2.75 18.74 -2.68
N GLU A 200 -4.04 19.00 -2.42
CA GLU A 200 -4.65 18.86 -1.10
C GLU A 200 -4.50 17.43 -0.53
N ILE A 201 -4.58 16.41 -1.38
CA ILE A 201 -4.43 15.01 -0.99
C ILE A 201 -2.96 14.70 -0.72
N VAL A 202 -2.07 15.14 -1.63
CA VAL A 202 -0.62 14.91 -1.52
C VAL A 202 -0.08 15.52 -0.24
N ASN A 203 -0.47 16.75 0.09
CA ASN A 203 -0.01 17.51 1.26
C ASN A 203 -0.34 16.85 2.62
N LYS A 204 -1.26 15.87 2.66
CA LYS A 204 -1.61 15.14 3.90
C LYS A 204 -0.60 14.03 4.24
N LEU A 205 0.11 13.49 3.25
CA LEU A 205 0.95 12.30 3.44
C LEU A 205 2.30 12.55 4.12
N PRO A 206 3.02 13.64 3.86
CA PRO A 206 4.33 13.86 4.48
C PRO A 206 4.30 13.80 6.01
N ALA A 207 3.32 14.44 6.64
CA ALA A 207 3.17 14.42 8.09
C ALA A 207 2.89 13.01 8.64
N LEU A 208 2.10 12.20 7.94
CA LEU A 208 1.82 10.81 8.33
C LEU A 208 3.04 9.90 8.13
N ILE A 209 3.83 10.15 7.09
CA ILE A 209 5.07 9.41 6.82
C ILE A 209 6.12 9.74 7.89
N THR A 210 6.36 11.03 8.18
CA THR A 210 7.33 11.44 9.21
C THR A 210 6.92 10.97 10.59
N GLU A 211 5.64 10.97 10.92
CA GLU A 211 5.11 10.40 12.16
C GLU A 211 5.43 8.89 12.27
N ASN A 212 5.26 8.14 11.17
CA ASN A 212 5.62 6.73 11.14
C ASN A 212 7.14 6.53 11.32
N ILE A 213 7.96 7.41 10.74
CA ILE A 213 9.42 7.37 10.89
C ILE A 213 9.84 7.59 12.34
N LEU A 214 9.26 8.57 13.01
CA LEU A 214 9.65 8.97 14.38
C LEU A 214 9.12 8.02 15.45
N ARG A 215 8.01 7.34 15.22
CA ARG A 215 7.42 6.38 16.16
C ARG A 215 7.94 4.94 16.00
N GLY A 216 8.47 4.57 14.86
CA GLY A 216 8.94 3.21 14.52
C GLY A 216 10.44 3.11 14.56
#